data_206b225de8c199c8d60576cc0de6cdad
#
_entry.id   206b225de8c199c8d60576cc0de6cdad
#
_cell.length_a   1.000
_cell.length_b   1.000
_cell.length_c   1.000
_cell.angle_alpha   90.00
_cell.angle_beta   90.00
_cell.angle_gamma   90.00
#
_symmetry.space_group_name_H-M   'P 1'
#
loop_
_entity.id
_entity.type
_entity.pdbx_description
1 polymer ?
#
loop_
_entity_poly.entity_id
_entity_poly.type
_entity_poly.pdbx_seq_one_letter_code
_entity_poly.pdbx_strand_id
1 'polypeptide(L)'
;MQHKFTYILVLLLLQTSFSSEAQSAKQKSLEAQRVKYQKELKQLNVFLFSNKKQKKSVVSLVEDLNYKVNVRRNLINITNDQANLLTREINANQNEISSLRNQLTGLKQDYSKMVVKSYKNKSEQSRIMFLLSSDDFKQAYKRLQYIKQYTAYQKSQGDLIKGKTKKLQELNIDLLRQKGDKDQLIAENRAAKIALEKEIKEQDKLMTSIRANLSAYASKIKKKQQDIASIDKAINTLIKEAIAASNKKAGKSKSSSNFASTPETKLISKNFASNKGKLPWPVIKGIVTMRYGTQRSPIDPSVSIMSNGVQITTDKNAKVRAVFKGEVLAVVTQKRSNPAILIRHGNYITIYRNLLKVYVGKGDKVTAKQEIGEVFTNTEGKTTLGFGVLKATKTENPASWLYPM
;
A
#
# COMPACT_ATOMS: atom_id res chain seq x y z
N MET A 1 -36.29 -35.16 3.82
CA MET A 1 -35.54 -34.31 4.78
C MET A 1 -33.99 -34.41 4.64
N GLN A 2 -33.44 -35.46 4.09
CA GLN A 2 -31.97 -35.63 3.96
C GLN A 2 -31.27 -34.65 2.98
N HIS A 3 -31.93 -34.21 1.92
CA HIS A 3 -31.30 -33.28 0.95
C HIS A 3 -31.16 -31.83 1.46
N LYS A 4 -31.97 -31.37 2.42
CA LYS A 4 -31.82 -30.01 2.98
C LYS A 4 -30.63 -29.89 3.95
N PHE A 5 -30.28 -30.97 4.64
CA PHE A 5 -29.10 -30.99 5.54
C PHE A 5 -27.77 -30.97 4.77
N THR A 6 -27.70 -31.63 3.61
CA THR A 6 -26.49 -31.63 2.75
C THR A 6 -26.22 -30.23 2.15
N TYR A 7 -27.24 -29.48 1.74
CA TYR A 7 -27.08 -28.12 1.23
C TYR A 7 -26.63 -27.13 2.31
N ILE A 8 -27.11 -27.26 3.55
CA ILE A 8 -26.68 -26.40 4.66
C ILE A 8 -25.22 -26.69 5.04
N LEU A 9 -24.79 -27.94 5.01
CA LEU A 9 -23.40 -28.33 5.30
C LEU A 9 -22.41 -27.84 4.21
N VAL A 10 -22.81 -27.88 2.95
CA VAL A 10 -22.02 -27.37 1.81
C VAL A 10 -21.94 -25.83 1.84
N LEU A 11 -23.03 -25.15 2.23
CA LEU A 11 -23.05 -23.69 2.36
C LEU A 11 -22.16 -23.21 3.53
N LEU A 12 -22.11 -23.95 4.63
CA LEU A 12 -21.22 -23.66 5.77
C LEU A 12 -19.74 -23.89 5.44
N LEU A 13 -19.42 -24.90 4.60
CA LEU A 13 -18.05 -25.17 4.13
C LEU A 13 -17.56 -24.11 3.13
N LEU A 14 -18.46 -23.54 2.32
CA LEU A 14 -18.13 -22.44 1.41
C LEU A 14 -17.85 -21.12 2.15
N GLN A 15 -18.50 -20.84 3.27
CA GLN A 15 -18.26 -19.61 4.04
C GLN A 15 -16.90 -19.61 4.75
N THR A 16 -16.35 -20.77 5.14
CA THR A 16 -15.05 -20.84 5.82
C THR A 16 -13.86 -20.63 4.88
N SER A 17 -13.96 -21.02 3.61
CA SER A 17 -12.92 -20.78 2.60
C SER A 17 -12.82 -19.32 2.19
N PHE A 18 -13.93 -18.60 2.08
CA PHE A 18 -13.93 -17.16 1.76
C PHE A 18 -13.30 -16.29 2.85
N SER A 19 -13.48 -16.64 4.13
CA SER A 19 -12.89 -15.88 5.24
C SER A 19 -11.36 -16.03 5.31
N SER A 20 -10.82 -17.21 5.00
CA SER A 20 -9.37 -17.47 5.00
C SER A 20 -8.63 -16.72 3.88
N GLU A 21 -9.18 -16.68 2.66
CA GLU A 21 -8.58 -15.92 1.55
C GLU A 21 -8.61 -14.41 1.77
N ALA A 22 -9.74 -13.88 2.27
CA ALA A 22 -9.86 -12.46 2.58
C ALA A 22 -8.90 -12.03 3.70
N GLN A 23 -8.66 -12.89 4.69
CA GLN A 23 -7.74 -12.64 5.79
C GLN A 23 -6.28 -12.67 5.32
N SER A 24 -5.91 -13.64 4.47
CA SER A 24 -4.58 -13.71 3.83
C SER A 24 -4.33 -12.49 2.93
N ALA A 25 -5.31 -12.02 2.17
CA ALA A 25 -5.21 -10.81 1.35
C ALA A 25 -5.00 -9.55 2.22
N LYS A 26 -5.70 -9.44 3.35
CA LYS A 26 -5.53 -8.33 4.30
C LYS A 26 -4.14 -8.33 4.94
N GLN A 27 -3.63 -9.49 5.34
CA GLN A 27 -2.28 -9.62 5.89
C GLN A 27 -1.21 -9.18 4.89
N LYS A 28 -1.28 -9.64 3.63
CA LYS A 28 -0.38 -9.22 2.55
C LYS A 28 -0.45 -7.71 2.31
N SER A 29 -1.66 -7.12 2.34
CA SER A 29 -1.84 -5.68 2.19
C SER A 29 -1.19 -4.88 3.31
N LEU A 30 -1.36 -5.30 4.57
CA LEU A 30 -0.75 -4.65 5.73
C LEU A 30 0.78 -4.78 5.70
N GLU A 31 1.31 -5.92 5.29
CA GLU A 31 2.74 -6.13 5.14
C GLU A 31 3.34 -5.25 4.04
N ALA A 32 2.69 -5.15 2.89
CA ALA A 32 3.11 -4.25 1.82
C ALA A 32 3.12 -2.78 2.29
N GLN A 33 2.13 -2.36 3.06
CA GLN A 33 2.08 -1.01 3.65
C GLN A 33 3.20 -0.80 4.68
N ARG A 34 3.49 -1.79 5.53
CA ARG A 34 4.59 -1.74 6.50
C ARG A 34 5.94 -1.57 5.80
N VAL A 35 6.23 -2.40 4.82
CA VAL A 35 7.45 -2.32 4.02
C VAL A 35 7.57 -0.96 3.32
N LYS A 36 6.47 -0.43 2.81
CA LYS A 36 6.41 0.90 2.22
C LYS A 36 6.82 1.98 3.22
N TYR A 37 6.24 2.02 4.42
CA TYR A 37 6.60 3.01 5.44
C TYR A 37 8.02 2.84 5.97
N GLN A 38 8.52 1.62 6.11
CA GLN A 38 9.93 1.37 6.46
C GLN A 38 10.89 1.92 5.40
N LYS A 39 10.58 1.68 4.11
CA LYS A 39 11.35 2.23 2.98
C LYS A 39 11.30 3.76 2.98
N GLU A 40 10.13 4.34 3.20
CA GLU A 40 9.92 5.78 3.25
C GLU A 40 10.73 6.42 4.39
N LEU A 41 10.77 5.82 5.60
CA LEU A 41 11.61 6.27 6.71
C LEU A 41 13.10 6.20 6.37
N LYS A 42 13.55 5.13 5.70
CA LYS A 42 14.94 5.00 5.25
C LYS A 42 15.30 6.11 4.25
N GLN A 43 14.43 6.37 3.28
CA GLN A 43 14.62 7.44 2.30
C GLN A 43 14.61 8.83 2.96
N LEU A 44 13.71 9.08 3.91
CA LEU A 44 13.68 10.33 4.70
C LEU A 44 15.02 10.57 5.40
N ASN A 45 15.57 9.55 6.05
CA ASN A 45 16.87 9.68 6.71
C ASN A 45 17.98 10.03 5.70
N VAL A 46 17.96 9.43 4.52
CA VAL A 46 18.94 9.73 3.45
C VAL A 46 18.76 11.16 2.91
N PHE A 47 17.55 11.53 2.47
CA PHE A 47 17.34 12.81 1.78
C PHE A 47 17.30 14.01 2.71
N LEU A 48 16.79 13.86 3.93
CA LEU A 48 16.55 14.99 4.82
C LEU A 48 17.58 15.11 5.96
N PHE A 49 18.15 14.01 6.41
CA PHE A 49 18.99 13.99 7.63
C PHE A 49 20.44 13.55 7.42
N SER A 50 20.85 13.07 6.23
CA SER A 50 22.22 12.60 5.98
C SER A 50 23.26 13.74 5.91
N ASN A 51 22.87 14.93 5.50
CA ASN A 51 23.79 16.06 5.32
C ASN A 51 23.92 16.91 6.59
N LYS A 52 24.63 16.40 7.59
CA LYS A 52 24.91 17.11 8.85
C LYS A 52 25.72 18.42 8.68
N LYS A 53 26.42 18.59 7.56
CA LYS A 53 27.27 19.78 7.28
C LYS A 53 26.49 21.00 6.78
N GLN A 54 25.22 20.84 6.39
CA GLN A 54 24.43 21.97 5.87
C GLN A 54 23.62 22.61 7.00
N LYS A 55 23.77 23.93 7.17
CA LYS A 55 22.96 24.73 8.08
C LYS A 55 21.52 24.80 7.55
N LYS A 56 20.65 23.95 8.04
CA LYS A 56 19.20 24.04 7.78
C LYS A 56 18.59 25.10 8.68
N SER A 57 17.57 25.81 8.16
CA SER A 57 16.74 26.66 9.01
C SER A 57 15.95 25.80 9.99
N VAL A 58 15.67 26.34 11.19
CA VAL A 58 14.89 25.65 12.22
C VAL A 58 13.51 25.27 11.68
N VAL A 59 12.93 26.11 10.83
CA VAL A 59 11.64 25.87 10.14
C VAL A 59 11.71 24.61 9.27
N SER A 60 12.75 24.50 8.44
CA SER A 60 12.94 23.35 7.57
C SER A 60 13.14 22.04 8.36
N LEU A 61 13.85 22.14 9.50
CA LEU A 61 14.05 21.00 10.39
C LEU A 61 12.74 20.53 11.03
N VAL A 62 11.88 21.47 11.47
CA VAL A 62 10.57 21.14 12.03
C VAL A 62 9.65 20.54 10.99
N GLU A 63 9.62 21.06 9.75
CA GLU A 63 8.84 20.47 8.65
C GLU A 63 9.30 19.05 8.38
N ASP A 64 10.61 18.81 8.26
CA ASP A 64 11.20 17.50 7.99
C ASP A 64 10.92 16.51 9.13
N LEU A 65 11.06 16.93 10.40
CA LEU A 65 10.74 16.11 11.57
C LEU A 65 9.25 15.81 11.68
N ASN A 66 8.38 16.79 11.44
CA ASN A 66 6.94 16.56 11.44
C ASN A 66 6.54 15.49 10.42
N TYR A 67 7.12 15.54 9.22
CA TYR A 67 6.87 14.53 8.22
C TYR A 67 7.35 13.14 8.68
N LYS A 68 8.56 13.06 9.24
CA LYS A 68 9.14 11.82 9.76
C LYS A 68 8.31 11.21 10.89
N VAL A 69 7.85 12.04 11.83
CA VAL A 69 6.94 11.67 12.93
C VAL A 69 5.64 11.07 12.39
N ASN A 70 5.04 11.70 11.38
CA ASN A 70 3.80 11.20 10.79
C ASN A 70 3.98 9.85 10.08
N VAL A 71 5.06 9.68 9.33
CA VAL A 71 5.36 8.38 8.67
C VAL A 71 5.59 7.29 9.73
N ARG A 72 6.30 7.61 10.82
CA ARG A 72 6.54 6.66 11.91
C ARG A 72 5.26 6.29 12.66
N ARG A 73 4.36 7.25 12.91
CA ARG A 73 3.03 6.96 13.49
C ARG A 73 2.24 6.00 12.62
N ASN A 74 2.23 6.23 11.31
CA ASN A 74 1.55 5.34 10.37
C ASN A 74 2.18 3.93 10.39
N LEU A 75 3.50 3.81 10.45
CA LEU A 75 4.18 2.53 10.58
C LEU A 75 3.76 1.80 11.86
N ILE A 76 3.72 2.49 13.00
CA ILE A 76 3.28 1.93 14.29
C ILE A 76 1.84 1.42 14.18
N ASN A 77 0.93 2.20 13.60
CA ASN A 77 -0.47 1.80 13.45
C ASN A 77 -0.61 0.55 12.59
N ILE A 78 0.05 0.51 11.43
CA ILE A 78 0.02 -0.67 10.53
C ILE A 78 0.63 -1.91 11.23
N THR A 79 1.71 -1.74 11.98
CA THR A 79 2.32 -2.85 12.73
C THR A 79 1.40 -3.35 13.85
N ASN A 80 0.66 -2.46 14.53
CA ASN A 80 -0.37 -2.84 15.50
C ASN A 80 -1.50 -3.63 14.82
N ASP A 81 -1.98 -3.16 13.66
CA ASP A 81 -3.06 -3.85 12.93
C ASP A 81 -2.63 -5.25 12.48
N GLN A 82 -1.37 -5.41 12.04
CA GLN A 82 -0.80 -6.72 11.72
C GLN A 82 -0.75 -7.63 12.96
N ALA A 83 -0.24 -7.13 14.09
CA ALA A 83 -0.14 -7.90 15.33
C ALA A 83 -1.53 -8.33 15.84
N ASN A 84 -2.54 -7.45 15.72
CA ASN A 84 -3.92 -7.75 16.08
C ASN A 84 -4.55 -8.81 15.17
N LEU A 85 -4.28 -8.75 13.87
CA LEU A 85 -4.75 -9.75 12.92
C LEU A 85 -4.12 -11.12 13.24
N LEU A 86 -2.80 -11.14 13.43
CA LEU A 86 -2.05 -12.35 13.77
C LEU A 86 -2.48 -12.95 15.12
N THR A 87 -2.87 -12.12 16.09
CA THR A 87 -3.45 -12.58 17.36
C THR A 87 -4.75 -13.34 17.14
N ARG A 88 -5.62 -12.87 16.25
CA ARG A 88 -6.88 -13.57 15.91
C ARG A 88 -6.61 -14.90 15.21
N GLU A 89 -5.63 -14.94 14.30
CA GLU A 89 -5.24 -16.18 13.62
C GLU A 89 -4.66 -17.21 14.60
N ILE A 90 -3.80 -16.78 15.52
CA ILE A 90 -3.27 -17.63 16.60
C ILE A 90 -4.39 -18.22 17.44
N ASN A 91 -5.37 -17.42 17.85
CA ASN A 91 -6.50 -17.91 18.67
C ASN A 91 -7.37 -18.91 17.88
N ALA A 92 -7.63 -18.64 16.59
CA ALA A 92 -8.36 -19.56 15.73
C ALA A 92 -7.63 -20.91 15.58
N ASN A 93 -6.31 -20.88 15.31
CA ASN A 93 -5.48 -22.07 15.24
C ASN A 93 -5.44 -22.86 16.56
N GLN A 94 -5.35 -22.18 17.70
CA GLN A 94 -5.38 -22.83 19.02
C GLN A 94 -6.72 -23.55 19.26
N ASN A 95 -7.83 -22.95 18.88
CA ASN A 95 -9.16 -23.56 18.98
C ASN A 95 -9.28 -24.79 18.08
N GLU A 96 -8.79 -24.69 16.82
CA GLU A 96 -8.77 -25.83 15.88
C GLU A 96 -7.90 -26.97 16.39
N ILE A 97 -6.70 -26.67 16.89
CA ILE A 97 -5.79 -27.64 17.54
C ILE A 97 -6.48 -28.36 18.70
N SER A 98 -7.16 -27.61 19.57
CA SER A 98 -7.87 -28.17 20.72
C SER A 98 -9.00 -29.09 20.28
N SER A 99 -9.79 -28.68 19.30
CA SER A 99 -10.85 -29.47 18.69
C SER A 99 -10.31 -30.77 18.06
N LEU A 100 -9.26 -30.68 17.28
CA LEU A 100 -8.63 -31.85 16.64
C LEU A 100 -8.04 -32.82 17.65
N ARG A 101 -7.44 -32.35 18.76
CA ARG A 101 -6.93 -33.19 19.84
C ARG A 101 -8.05 -33.99 20.48
N ASN A 102 -9.19 -33.34 20.82
CA ASN A 102 -10.35 -34.00 21.41
C ASN A 102 -10.94 -35.07 20.46
N GLN A 103 -11.09 -34.72 19.16
CA GLN A 103 -11.56 -35.66 18.15
C GLN A 103 -10.62 -36.88 17.99
N LEU A 104 -9.30 -36.62 17.95
CA LEU A 104 -8.29 -37.69 17.85
C LEU A 104 -8.29 -38.59 19.07
N THR A 105 -8.51 -38.06 20.28
CA THR A 105 -8.62 -38.85 21.49
C THR A 105 -9.78 -39.82 21.41
N GLY A 106 -10.97 -39.36 21.04
CA GLY A 106 -12.14 -40.23 20.84
C GLY A 106 -11.95 -41.28 19.76
N LEU A 107 -11.47 -40.85 18.57
CA LEU A 107 -11.19 -41.76 17.43
C LEU A 107 -10.18 -42.84 17.77
N LYS A 108 -9.09 -42.51 18.49
CA LYS A 108 -8.05 -43.46 18.89
C LYS A 108 -8.60 -44.49 19.92
N GLN A 109 -9.45 -44.03 20.85
CA GLN A 109 -10.11 -44.94 21.82
C GLN A 109 -11.02 -45.94 21.09
N ASP A 110 -11.87 -45.47 20.19
CA ASP A 110 -12.77 -46.33 19.43
C ASP A 110 -12.02 -47.28 18.50
N TYR A 111 -10.99 -46.78 17.81
CA TYR A 111 -10.12 -47.58 17.00
C TYR A 111 -9.38 -48.67 17.79
N SER A 112 -8.90 -48.35 18.99
CA SER A 112 -8.26 -49.31 19.90
C SER A 112 -9.22 -50.44 20.26
N LYS A 113 -10.49 -50.11 20.64
CA LYS A 113 -11.54 -51.13 20.91
C LYS A 113 -11.77 -52.01 19.69
N MET A 114 -11.83 -51.44 18.49
CA MET A 114 -12.00 -52.20 17.23
C MET A 114 -10.83 -53.16 16.98
N VAL A 115 -9.59 -52.67 17.15
CA VAL A 115 -8.36 -53.47 16.98
C VAL A 115 -8.35 -54.66 17.97
N VAL A 116 -8.62 -54.40 19.25
CA VAL A 116 -8.68 -55.45 20.28
C VAL A 116 -9.75 -56.51 19.96
N LYS A 117 -10.95 -56.06 19.53
CA LYS A 117 -12.02 -57.00 19.09
C LYS A 117 -11.61 -57.81 17.87
N SER A 118 -10.97 -57.19 16.90
CA SER A 118 -10.45 -57.91 15.69
C SER A 118 -9.32 -58.87 16.02
N TYR A 119 -8.44 -58.54 16.96
CA TYR A 119 -7.35 -59.39 17.40
C TYR A 119 -7.87 -60.66 18.10
N LYS A 120 -8.88 -60.50 18.97
CA LYS A 120 -9.52 -61.65 19.65
C LYS A 120 -10.17 -62.61 18.64
N ASN A 121 -10.63 -62.14 17.48
CA ASN A 121 -11.28 -62.91 16.43
C ASN A 121 -10.38 -63.18 15.23
N LYS A 122 -9.04 -63.11 15.39
CA LYS A 122 -8.07 -63.16 14.28
C LYS A 122 -7.88 -64.54 13.67
N SER A 123 -8.21 -65.65 14.37
CA SER A 123 -7.94 -66.98 13.82
C SER A 123 -8.76 -67.19 12.55
N GLU A 124 -8.11 -67.72 11.49
CA GLU A 124 -8.80 -68.13 10.27
C GLU A 124 -9.89 -69.11 10.54
N GLN A 125 -9.64 -70.02 11.48
CA GLN A 125 -10.59 -70.99 11.94
C GLN A 125 -11.86 -70.35 12.49
N SER A 126 -11.73 -69.26 13.33
CA SER A 126 -12.88 -68.49 13.85
C SER A 126 -13.70 -67.83 12.74
N ARG A 127 -13.05 -67.32 11.72
CA ARG A 127 -13.73 -66.69 10.54
C ARG A 127 -14.44 -67.73 9.71
N ILE A 128 -13.78 -68.86 9.43
CA ILE A 128 -14.38 -70.00 8.72
C ILE A 128 -15.55 -70.58 9.51
N MET A 129 -15.37 -70.81 10.83
CA MET A 129 -16.44 -71.28 11.70
C MET A 129 -17.64 -70.31 11.75
N PHE A 130 -17.35 -69.01 11.77
CA PHE A 130 -18.43 -67.98 11.75
C PHE A 130 -19.21 -67.99 10.43
N LEU A 131 -18.59 -68.33 9.30
CA LEU A 131 -19.27 -68.47 8.01
C LEU A 131 -20.00 -69.81 7.90
N LEU A 132 -19.36 -70.91 8.33
CA LEU A 132 -19.93 -72.28 8.25
C LEU A 132 -21.05 -72.51 9.28
N SER A 133 -21.11 -71.76 10.37
CA SER A 133 -22.23 -71.82 11.35
C SER A 133 -23.50 -71.07 10.91
N SER A 134 -23.62 -70.73 9.64
CA SER A 134 -24.83 -70.12 9.07
C SER A 134 -25.86 -71.19 8.68
N ASP A 135 -27.14 -70.90 8.86
CA ASP A 135 -28.24 -71.80 8.59
C ASP A 135 -28.51 -71.98 7.10
N ASP A 136 -28.17 -70.98 6.27
CA ASP A 136 -28.32 -71.01 4.82
C ASP A 136 -27.21 -70.21 4.10
N PHE A 137 -27.12 -70.42 2.77
CA PHE A 137 -26.12 -69.71 1.92
C PHE A 137 -26.31 -68.19 1.91
N LYS A 138 -27.52 -67.71 1.98
CA LYS A 138 -27.84 -66.28 2.02
C LYS A 138 -27.30 -65.63 3.30
N GLN A 139 -27.41 -66.32 4.42
CA GLN A 139 -26.86 -65.87 5.70
C GLN A 139 -25.32 -65.89 5.67
N ALA A 140 -24.70 -66.95 5.12
CA ALA A 140 -23.25 -67.01 4.94
C ALA A 140 -22.72 -65.83 4.08
N TYR A 141 -23.42 -65.52 2.98
CA TYR A 141 -23.06 -64.39 2.11
C TYR A 141 -23.18 -63.06 2.84
N LYS A 142 -24.24 -62.82 3.63
CA LYS A 142 -24.39 -61.63 4.47
C LYS A 142 -23.27 -61.52 5.49
N ARG A 143 -22.86 -62.58 6.14
CA ARG A 143 -21.76 -62.60 7.12
C ARG A 143 -20.43 -62.28 6.44
N LEU A 144 -20.15 -62.76 5.23
CA LEU A 144 -18.98 -62.41 4.46
C LEU A 144 -18.96 -60.94 4.08
N GLN A 145 -20.09 -60.39 3.63
CA GLN A 145 -20.22 -58.94 3.35
C GLN A 145 -19.99 -58.08 4.60
N TYR A 146 -20.49 -58.51 5.73
CA TYR A 146 -20.26 -57.83 7.02
C TYR A 146 -18.77 -57.80 7.39
N ILE A 147 -18.02 -58.91 7.21
CA ILE A 147 -16.58 -58.96 7.46
C ILE A 147 -15.83 -57.99 6.53
N LYS A 148 -16.18 -57.98 5.23
CA LYS A 148 -15.59 -57.05 4.26
C LYS A 148 -15.85 -55.60 4.62
N GLN A 149 -17.10 -55.24 4.94
CA GLN A 149 -17.48 -53.87 5.34
C GLN A 149 -16.77 -53.47 6.62
N TYR A 150 -16.70 -54.34 7.63
CA TYR A 150 -16.01 -54.06 8.89
C TYR A 150 -14.50 -53.80 8.69
N THR A 151 -13.82 -54.60 7.81
CA THR A 151 -12.43 -54.38 7.49
C THR A 151 -12.20 -53.07 6.74
N ALA A 152 -13.07 -52.75 5.78
CA ALA A 152 -13.03 -51.47 5.07
C ALA A 152 -13.26 -50.29 6.03
N TYR A 153 -14.18 -50.42 6.96
CA TYR A 153 -14.43 -49.37 7.99
C TYR A 153 -13.22 -49.17 8.91
N GLN A 154 -12.58 -50.27 9.40
CA GLN A 154 -11.34 -50.17 10.18
C GLN A 154 -10.23 -49.43 9.43
N LYS A 155 -10.01 -49.76 8.16
CA LYS A 155 -9.04 -49.08 7.32
C LYS A 155 -9.36 -47.59 7.21
N SER A 156 -10.61 -47.25 6.92
CA SER A 156 -11.08 -45.86 6.85
C SER A 156 -10.84 -45.07 8.13
N GLN A 157 -11.11 -45.69 9.30
CA GLN A 157 -10.83 -45.06 10.59
C GLN A 157 -9.35 -44.85 10.86
N GLY A 158 -8.49 -45.80 10.47
CA GLY A 158 -7.04 -45.64 10.52
C GLY A 158 -6.53 -44.50 9.67
N ASP A 159 -7.03 -44.41 8.41
CA ASP A 159 -6.67 -43.34 7.48
C ASP A 159 -7.16 -41.96 8.00
N LEU A 160 -8.35 -41.91 8.60
CA LEU A 160 -8.88 -40.70 9.24
C LEU A 160 -8.00 -40.22 10.40
N ILE A 161 -7.56 -41.13 11.27
CA ILE A 161 -6.64 -40.81 12.38
C ILE A 161 -5.32 -40.30 11.83
N LYS A 162 -4.76 -40.94 10.81
CA LYS A 162 -3.51 -40.51 10.17
C LYS A 162 -3.64 -39.11 9.58
N GLY A 163 -4.72 -38.84 8.82
CA GLY A 163 -4.99 -37.53 8.23
C GLY A 163 -5.14 -36.42 9.27
N LYS A 164 -5.94 -36.67 10.33
CA LYS A 164 -6.12 -35.70 11.41
C LYS A 164 -4.83 -35.48 12.22
N THR A 165 -4.00 -36.51 12.41
CA THR A 165 -2.70 -36.36 13.08
C THR A 165 -1.74 -35.50 12.26
N LYS A 166 -1.69 -35.71 10.94
CA LYS A 166 -0.90 -34.85 10.04
C LYS A 166 -1.35 -33.40 10.10
N LYS A 167 -2.66 -33.16 10.00
CA LYS A 167 -3.24 -31.81 10.10
C LYS A 167 -2.89 -31.13 11.44
N LEU A 168 -2.95 -31.88 12.56
CA LEU A 168 -2.57 -31.39 13.85
C LEU A 168 -1.09 -30.99 13.94
N GLN A 169 -0.20 -31.76 13.30
CA GLN A 169 1.22 -31.41 13.23
C GLN A 169 1.45 -30.15 12.42
N GLU A 170 0.82 -30.01 11.24
CA GLU A 170 0.89 -28.81 10.41
C GLU A 170 0.43 -27.56 11.17
N LEU A 171 -0.72 -27.63 11.84
CA LEU A 171 -1.25 -26.53 12.64
C LEU A 171 -0.34 -26.15 13.81
N ASN A 172 0.32 -27.11 14.47
CA ASN A 172 1.27 -26.79 15.53
C ASN A 172 2.53 -26.06 15.00
N ILE A 173 3.04 -26.47 13.83
CA ILE A 173 4.16 -25.79 13.16
C ILE A 173 3.76 -24.36 12.81
N ASP A 174 2.59 -24.18 12.19
CA ASP A 174 2.08 -22.86 11.83
C ASP A 174 1.88 -21.96 13.06
N LEU A 175 1.36 -22.52 14.16
CA LEU A 175 1.17 -21.79 15.41
C LEU A 175 2.51 -21.28 15.98
N LEU A 176 3.56 -22.10 15.95
CA LEU A 176 4.89 -21.68 16.41
C LEU A 176 5.45 -20.56 15.53
N ARG A 177 5.32 -20.67 14.22
CA ARG A 177 5.72 -19.62 13.28
C ARG A 177 4.97 -18.33 13.53
N GLN A 178 3.64 -18.37 13.62
CA GLN A 178 2.80 -17.20 13.90
C GLN A 178 3.13 -16.50 15.21
N LYS A 179 3.46 -17.25 16.26
CA LYS A 179 3.92 -16.68 17.53
C LYS A 179 5.24 -15.95 17.36
N GLY A 180 6.22 -16.54 16.67
CA GLY A 180 7.50 -15.91 16.37
C GLY A 180 7.35 -14.60 15.58
N ASP A 181 6.52 -14.63 14.51
CA ASP A 181 6.22 -13.44 13.69
C ASP A 181 5.57 -12.33 14.54
N LYS A 182 4.66 -12.68 15.45
CA LYS A 182 4.02 -11.73 16.36
C LYS A 182 5.02 -11.11 17.34
N ASP A 183 5.92 -11.90 17.93
CA ASP A 183 6.91 -11.41 18.87
C ASP A 183 7.89 -10.44 18.16
N GLN A 184 8.27 -10.74 16.91
CA GLN A 184 9.06 -9.83 16.09
C GLN A 184 8.33 -8.50 15.85
N LEU A 185 7.05 -8.55 15.48
CA LEU A 185 6.25 -7.34 15.26
C LEU A 185 6.14 -6.48 16.53
N ILE A 186 5.99 -7.11 17.69
CA ILE A 186 5.95 -6.42 19.00
C ILE A 186 7.29 -5.74 19.29
N ALA A 187 8.41 -6.42 19.05
CA ALA A 187 9.75 -5.86 19.25
C ALA A 187 10.00 -4.66 18.31
N GLU A 188 9.68 -4.79 17.03
CA GLU A 188 9.80 -3.71 16.04
C GLU A 188 8.92 -2.50 16.43
N ASN A 189 7.69 -2.74 16.89
CA ASN A 189 6.78 -1.69 17.32
C ASN A 189 7.30 -0.94 18.56
N ARG A 190 7.86 -1.67 19.53
CA ARG A 190 8.49 -1.07 20.71
C ARG A 190 9.65 -0.16 20.32
N ALA A 191 10.54 -0.63 19.45
CA ALA A 191 11.65 0.17 18.93
C ALA A 191 11.16 1.42 18.17
N ALA A 192 10.11 1.26 17.35
CA ALA A 192 9.50 2.37 16.63
C ALA A 192 8.88 3.42 17.56
N LYS A 193 8.23 3.02 18.67
CA LYS A 193 7.68 3.93 19.69
C LYS A 193 8.76 4.73 20.39
N ILE A 194 9.86 4.08 20.82
CA ILE A 194 11.00 4.75 21.45
C ILE A 194 11.60 5.80 20.50
N ALA A 195 11.77 5.44 19.23
CA ALA A 195 12.27 6.37 18.23
C ALA A 195 11.29 7.53 17.97
N LEU A 196 9.98 7.28 17.99
CA LEU A 196 8.95 8.30 17.87
C LEU A 196 9.00 9.32 19.02
N GLU A 197 9.12 8.85 20.24
CA GLU A 197 9.23 9.71 21.43
C GLU A 197 10.46 10.62 21.35
N LYS A 198 11.59 10.08 20.90
CA LYS A 198 12.81 10.86 20.67
C LYS A 198 12.60 11.93 19.61
N GLU A 199 11.98 11.59 18.48
CA GLU A 199 11.71 12.52 17.39
C GLU A 199 10.72 13.64 17.83
N ILE A 200 9.71 13.31 18.61
CA ILE A 200 8.78 14.29 19.17
C ILE A 200 9.53 15.24 20.13
N LYS A 201 10.36 14.74 21.05
CA LYS A 201 11.16 15.59 21.95
C LYS A 201 12.11 16.53 21.19
N GLU A 202 12.72 16.06 20.11
CA GLU A 202 13.55 16.91 19.25
C GLU A 202 12.71 17.99 18.55
N GLN A 203 11.52 17.63 18.06
CA GLN A 203 10.58 18.56 17.45
C GLN A 203 10.13 19.64 18.44
N ASP A 204 9.79 19.25 19.67
CA ASP A 204 9.32 20.18 20.71
C ASP A 204 10.41 21.20 21.12
N LYS A 205 11.67 20.76 21.22
CA LYS A 205 12.82 21.65 21.45
C LYS A 205 12.97 22.70 20.35
N LEU A 206 12.85 22.27 19.08
CA LEU A 206 12.92 23.19 17.95
C LEU A 206 11.71 24.12 17.91
N MET A 207 10.52 23.63 18.24
CA MET A 207 9.29 24.44 18.34
C MET A 207 9.39 25.52 19.42
N THR A 208 10.03 25.23 20.55
CA THR A 208 10.27 26.21 21.60
C THR A 208 11.16 27.35 21.08
N SER A 209 12.19 27.07 20.31
CA SER A 209 13.04 28.08 19.68
C SER A 209 12.32 28.90 18.61
N ILE A 210 11.33 28.32 17.92
CA ILE A 210 10.50 29.00 16.92
C ILE A 210 9.51 29.96 17.63
N ARG A 211 8.88 29.52 18.73
CA ARG A 211 7.91 30.33 19.48
C ARG A 211 8.50 31.68 19.94
N ALA A 212 9.78 31.69 20.28
CA ALA A 212 10.49 32.93 20.61
C ALA A 212 10.55 33.94 19.44
N ASN A 213 10.39 33.48 18.18
CA ASN A 213 10.46 34.30 16.97
C ASN A 213 9.27 34.08 16.04
N LEU A 214 8.10 33.76 16.60
CA LEU A 214 6.92 33.28 15.83
C LEU A 214 6.47 34.28 14.76
N SER A 215 6.45 35.59 15.07
CA SER A 215 6.04 36.64 14.13
C SER A 215 6.91 36.70 12.88
N ALA A 216 8.25 36.58 13.05
CA ALA A 216 9.19 36.57 11.94
C ALA A 216 9.02 35.34 11.04
N TYR A 217 8.74 34.16 11.63
CA TYR A 217 8.50 32.94 10.86
C TYR A 217 7.13 32.95 10.17
N ALA A 218 6.07 33.43 10.82
CA ALA A 218 4.75 33.61 10.23
C ALA A 218 4.81 34.54 9.01
N SER A 219 5.54 35.63 9.08
CA SER A 219 5.75 36.56 7.99
C SER A 219 6.48 35.90 6.82
N LYS A 220 7.52 35.08 7.08
CA LYS A 220 8.23 34.30 6.03
C LYS A 220 7.33 33.27 5.36
N ILE A 221 6.51 32.55 6.12
CA ILE A 221 5.55 31.58 5.59
C ILE A 221 4.53 32.30 4.71
N LYS A 222 3.93 33.39 5.19
CA LYS A 222 2.96 34.20 4.44
C LYS A 222 3.55 34.70 3.12
N LYS A 223 4.78 35.23 3.14
CA LYS A 223 5.47 35.67 1.92
C LYS A 223 5.68 34.53 0.93
N LYS A 224 6.15 33.36 1.40
CA LYS A 224 6.31 32.17 0.56
C LYS A 224 5.00 31.70 -0.08
N GLN A 225 3.88 31.78 0.67
CA GLN A 225 2.55 31.48 0.13
C GLN A 225 2.12 32.49 -0.94
N GLN A 226 2.38 33.77 -0.75
CA GLN A 226 2.09 34.81 -1.73
C GLN A 226 2.91 34.61 -3.01
N ASP A 227 4.19 34.24 -2.90
CA ASP A 227 5.04 33.94 -4.06
C ASP A 227 4.50 32.72 -4.82
N ILE A 228 4.10 31.65 -4.13
CA ILE A 228 3.46 30.46 -4.75
C ILE A 228 2.14 30.85 -5.43
N ALA A 229 1.29 31.63 -4.78
CA ALA A 229 0.02 32.07 -5.35
C ALA A 229 0.21 32.94 -6.61
N SER A 230 1.23 33.77 -6.64
CA SER A 230 1.57 34.59 -7.83
C SER A 230 2.00 33.73 -9.00
N ILE A 231 2.82 32.68 -8.75
CA ILE A 231 3.23 31.71 -9.78
C ILE A 231 2.01 30.93 -10.29
N ASP A 232 1.15 30.46 -9.40
CA ASP A 232 -0.08 29.74 -9.79
C ASP A 232 -1.01 30.60 -10.62
N LYS A 233 -1.15 31.89 -10.28
CA LYS A 233 -1.93 32.85 -11.07
C LYS A 233 -1.32 33.03 -12.47
N ALA A 234 -0.01 33.20 -12.58
CA ALA A 234 0.67 33.30 -13.88
C ALA A 234 0.51 32.04 -14.73
N ILE A 235 0.67 30.87 -14.14
CA ILE A 235 0.46 29.58 -14.80
C ILE A 235 -0.98 29.48 -15.31
N ASN A 236 -1.97 29.80 -14.47
CA ASN A 236 -3.39 29.76 -14.86
C ASN A 236 -3.70 30.74 -16.00
N THR A 237 -3.11 31.93 -16.02
CA THR A 237 -3.26 32.88 -17.10
C THR A 237 -2.70 32.31 -18.41
N LEU A 238 -1.48 31.78 -18.39
CA LEU A 238 -0.86 31.15 -19.57
C LEU A 238 -1.66 29.96 -20.08
N ILE A 239 -2.24 29.15 -19.21
CA ILE A 239 -3.10 28.03 -19.61
C ILE A 239 -4.38 28.55 -20.31
N LYS A 240 -5.04 29.58 -19.76
CA LYS A 240 -6.20 30.20 -20.36
C LYS A 240 -5.90 30.81 -21.74
N GLU A 241 -4.79 31.52 -21.87
CA GLU A 241 -4.31 32.06 -23.14
C GLU A 241 -4.02 30.96 -24.17
N ALA A 242 -3.37 29.87 -23.74
CA ALA A 242 -3.11 28.73 -24.61
C ALA A 242 -4.38 28.00 -25.04
N ILE A 243 -5.39 27.87 -24.16
CA ILE A 243 -6.71 27.34 -24.52
C ILE A 243 -7.38 28.25 -25.53
N ALA A 244 -7.39 29.57 -25.30
CA ALA A 244 -7.99 30.54 -26.21
C ALA A 244 -7.30 30.53 -27.60
N ALA A 245 -5.97 30.47 -27.64
CA ALA A 245 -5.20 30.38 -28.89
C ALA A 245 -5.50 29.07 -29.65
N SER A 246 -5.57 27.94 -28.93
CA SER A 246 -5.94 26.64 -29.51
C SER A 246 -7.36 26.64 -30.10
N ASN A 247 -8.30 27.24 -29.40
CA ASN A 247 -9.71 27.33 -29.84
C ASN A 247 -9.86 28.26 -31.04
N LYS A 248 -9.13 29.40 -31.06
CA LYS A 248 -9.10 30.33 -32.21
C LYS A 248 -8.57 29.64 -33.48
N LYS A 249 -7.47 28.88 -33.38
CA LYS A 249 -6.91 28.12 -34.52
C LYS A 249 -7.90 27.04 -35.03
N ALA A 250 -8.77 26.53 -34.20
CA ALA A 250 -9.75 25.50 -34.55
C ALA A 250 -11.15 26.06 -34.90
N GLY A 251 -11.31 27.38 -35.04
CA GLY A 251 -12.58 28.02 -35.34
C GLY A 251 -13.64 27.89 -34.25
N LYS A 252 -13.26 27.59 -32.99
CA LYS A 252 -14.17 27.43 -31.86
C LYS A 252 -14.29 28.70 -31.02
N SER A 253 -15.39 28.84 -30.29
CA SER A 253 -15.61 29.96 -29.37
C SER A 253 -14.46 30.08 -28.35
N LYS A 254 -13.99 31.32 -28.11
CA LYS A 254 -12.98 31.66 -27.12
C LYS A 254 -13.42 31.36 -25.66
N SER A 255 -14.70 31.18 -25.41
CA SER A 255 -15.28 30.96 -24.08
C SER A 255 -15.16 29.51 -23.58
N SER A 256 -14.69 28.56 -24.40
CA SER A 256 -14.50 27.17 -24.00
C SER A 256 -13.37 27.05 -22.98
N SER A 257 -13.63 26.41 -21.84
CA SER A 257 -12.66 26.13 -20.81
C SER A 257 -11.70 24.97 -21.15
N ASN A 258 -11.91 24.28 -22.27
CA ASN A 258 -11.13 23.14 -22.74
C ASN A 258 -10.36 23.49 -24.02
N PHE A 259 -9.24 22.81 -24.25
CA PHE A 259 -8.50 22.91 -25.51
C PHE A 259 -9.35 22.40 -26.70
N ALA A 260 -9.13 22.99 -27.85
CA ALA A 260 -9.69 22.48 -29.10
C ALA A 260 -9.29 21.01 -29.29
N SER A 261 -10.28 20.21 -29.63
CA SER A 261 -10.15 18.76 -29.68
C SER A 261 -9.99 18.31 -31.13
N THR A 262 -8.79 17.93 -31.53
CA THR A 262 -8.51 17.17 -32.75
C THR A 262 -8.58 15.66 -32.44
N PRO A 263 -8.75 14.78 -33.44
CA PRO A 263 -8.71 13.33 -33.23
C PRO A 263 -7.45 12.88 -32.48
N GLU A 264 -6.30 13.44 -32.83
CA GLU A 264 -5.01 13.16 -32.19
C GLU A 264 -4.97 13.58 -30.71
N THR A 265 -5.43 14.81 -30.41
CA THR A 265 -5.46 15.30 -29.01
C THR A 265 -6.47 14.57 -28.15
N LYS A 266 -7.57 14.09 -28.75
CA LYS A 266 -8.53 13.18 -28.06
C LYS A 266 -7.86 11.86 -27.69
N LEU A 267 -7.14 11.26 -28.62
CA LEU A 267 -6.42 10.01 -28.41
C LEU A 267 -5.36 10.15 -27.30
N ILE A 268 -4.57 11.24 -27.35
CA ILE A 268 -3.57 11.53 -26.32
C ILE A 268 -4.24 11.71 -24.95
N SER A 269 -5.34 12.45 -24.87
CA SER A 269 -6.13 12.63 -23.65
C SER A 269 -6.65 11.31 -23.08
N LYS A 270 -7.22 10.45 -23.94
CA LYS A 270 -7.72 9.14 -23.55
C LYS A 270 -6.60 8.25 -23.01
N ASN A 271 -5.47 8.22 -23.73
CA ASN A 271 -4.30 7.46 -23.32
C ASN A 271 -3.69 7.99 -22.02
N PHE A 272 -3.62 9.30 -21.81
CA PHE A 272 -3.18 9.87 -20.54
C PHE A 272 -4.10 9.45 -19.40
N ALA A 273 -5.41 9.58 -19.58
CA ALA A 273 -6.41 9.22 -18.57
C ALA A 273 -6.37 7.71 -18.19
N SER A 274 -6.19 6.83 -19.18
CA SER A 274 -6.10 5.37 -18.95
C SER A 274 -4.82 4.94 -18.21
N ASN A 275 -3.81 5.82 -18.14
CA ASN A 275 -2.58 5.61 -17.37
C ASN A 275 -2.63 6.22 -15.95
N LYS A 276 -3.80 6.62 -15.46
CA LYS A 276 -3.96 7.07 -14.07
C LYS A 276 -3.50 5.99 -13.10
N GLY A 277 -2.63 6.36 -12.14
CA GLY A 277 -2.00 5.44 -11.19
C GLY A 277 -0.83 4.62 -11.76
N LYS A 278 -0.47 4.82 -13.04
CA LYS A 278 0.61 4.08 -13.73
C LYS A 278 1.69 4.99 -14.31
N LEU A 279 1.56 6.31 -14.18
CA LEU A 279 2.55 7.24 -14.71
C LEU A 279 3.88 7.11 -13.97
N PRO A 280 5.01 7.15 -14.68
CA PRO A 280 6.32 7.14 -14.04
C PRO A 280 6.52 8.41 -13.20
N TRP A 281 7.34 8.31 -12.18
CA TRP A 281 7.71 9.46 -11.38
C TRP A 281 8.51 10.47 -12.19
N PRO A 282 8.31 11.79 -11.93
CA PRO A 282 9.02 12.85 -12.64
C PRO A 282 10.51 12.93 -12.26
N VAL A 283 10.97 12.20 -11.27
CA VAL A 283 12.36 12.00 -10.86
C VAL A 283 12.62 10.51 -10.65
N ILE A 284 13.88 10.07 -10.71
CA ILE A 284 14.23 8.65 -10.57
C ILE A 284 14.02 8.18 -9.14
N LYS A 285 14.40 9.01 -8.15
CA LYS A 285 14.27 8.74 -6.71
C LYS A 285 13.68 9.97 -6.04
N GLY A 286 12.83 9.77 -5.04
CA GLY A 286 12.27 10.89 -4.28
C GLY A 286 11.19 10.44 -3.30
N ILE A 287 10.82 11.37 -2.42
CA ILE A 287 9.74 11.22 -1.44
C ILE A 287 8.80 12.41 -1.55
N VAL A 288 7.50 12.18 -1.38
CA VAL A 288 6.51 13.27 -1.35
C VAL A 288 6.53 13.91 0.04
N THR A 289 7.12 15.09 0.16
CA THR A 289 7.23 15.84 1.42
C THR A 289 6.08 16.82 1.66
N MET A 290 5.34 17.22 0.61
CA MET A 290 4.10 17.97 0.73
C MET A 290 3.05 17.38 -0.19
N ARG A 291 1.86 17.10 0.34
CA ARG A 291 0.75 16.50 -0.41
C ARG A 291 -0.12 17.58 -1.07
N TYR A 292 -0.94 17.17 -2.01
CA TYR A 292 -1.98 18.01 -2.62
C TYR A 292 -3.09 18.34 -1.63
N GLY A 293 -3.63 19.54 -1.73
CA GLY A 293 -4.74 20.02 -0.93
C GLY A 293 -4.31 20.90 0.25
N THR A 294 -5.24 21.14 1.17
CA THR A 294 -5.02 21.97 2.34
C THR A 294 -4.44 21.15 3.48
N GLN A 295 -3.34 21.62 4.06
CA GLN A 295 -2.66 21.01 5.19
C GLN A 295 -2.39 22.08 6.25
N ARG A 296 -2.42 21.68 7.53
CA ARG A 296 -2.01 22.58 8.62
C ARG A 296 -0.50 22.77 8.61
N SER A 297 -0.05 24.00 8.85
CA SER A 297 1.39 24.24 9.02
C SER A 297 1.91 23.51 10.26
N PRO A 298 3.05 22.78 10.16
CA PRO A 298 3.66 22.13 11.32
C PRO A 298 4.25 23.13 12.32
N ILE A 299 4.41 24.41 11.92
CA ILE A 299 5.00 25.46 12.73
C ILE A 299 3.91 26.22 13.47
N ASP A 300 2.84 26.54 12.78
CA ASP A 300 1.67 27.23 13.34
C ASP A 300 0.40 26.52 12.84
N PRO A 301 -0.24 25.70 13.71
CA PRO A 301 -1.45 24.97 13.34
C PRO A 301 -2.64 25.86 12.97
N SER A 302 -2.61 27.16 13.30
CA SER A 302 -3.61 28.13 12.89
C SER A 302 -3.48 28.50 11.41
N VAL A 303 -2.30 28.29 10.83
CA VAL A 303 -2.01 28.58 9.42
C VAL A 303 -2.25 27.34 8.55
N SER A 304 -3.17 27.47 7.58
CA SER A 304 -3.39 26.45 6.56
C SER A 304 -2.51 26.73 5.34
N ILE A 305 -1.81 25.69 4.86
CA ILE A 305 -1.01 25.72 3.64
C ILE A 305 -1.78 24.98 2.55
N MET A 306 -2.12 25.68 1.47
CA MET A 306 -2.76 25.06 0.30
C MET A 306 -1.70 24.70 -0.74
N SER A 307 -1.77 23.48 -1.27
CA SER A 307 -0.90 23.03 -2.35
C SER A 307 -1.70 22.52 -3.55
N ASN A 308 -1.47 23.14 -4.71
CA ASN A 308 -2.07 22.75 -6.00
C ASN A 308 -1.30 21.62 -6.71
N GLY A 309 -0.42 20.94 -5.98
CA GLY A 309 0.41 19.85 -6.47
C GLY A 309 1.04 19.07 -5.33
N VAL A 310 2.06 18.28 -5.63
CA VAL A 310 2.90 17.60 -4.64
C VAL A 310 4.32 18.18 -4.67
N GLN A 311 5.00 18.21 -3.52
CA GLN A 311 6.44 18.47 -3.48
C GLN A 311 7.17 17.15 -3.29
N ILE A 312 8.13 16.90 -4.17
CA ILE A 312 8.94 15.69 -4.19
C ILE A 312 10.38 16.10 -3.85
N THR A 313 10.85 15.69 -2.67
CA THR A 313 12.26 15.86 -2.29
C THR A 313 13.07 14.72 -2.89
N THR A 314 14.23 15.06 -3.49
CA THR A 314 15.06 14.14 -4.27
C THR A 314 16.54 14.42 -4.04
N ASP A 315 17.42 13.67 -4.74
CA ASP A 315 18.87 13.85 -4.69
C ASP A 315 19.27 15.21 -5.30
N LYS A 316 20.44 15.72 -4.87
CA LYS A 316 21.07 16.90 -5.50
C LYS A 316 21.35 16.61 -6.97
N ASN A 317 21.14 17.63 -7.82
CA ASN A 317 21.29 17.54 -9.27
C ASN A 317 20.38 16.51 -9.96
N ALA A 318 19.26 16.12 -9.32
CA ALA A 318 18.32 15.19 -9.90
C ALA A 318 17.72 15.72 -11.22
N LYS A 319 17.73 14.86 -12.24
CA LYS A 319 17.11 15.14 -13.54
C LYS A 319 15.60 14.99 -13.43
N VAL A 320 14.89 15.94 -14.05
CA VAL A 320 13.44 15.93 -14.19
C VAL A 320 13.08 15.33 -15.52
N ARG A 321 12.14 14.41 -15.51
CA ARG A 321 11.69 13.71 -16.72
C ARG A 321 10.19 13.85 -16.94
N ALA A 322 9.76 13.90 -18.19
CA ALA A 322 8.36 13.94 -18.55
C ALA A 322 7.66 12.64 -18.13
N VAL A 323 6.52 12.74 -17.44
CA VAL A 323 5.75 11.55 -16.99
C VAL A 323 4.99 10.88 -18.12
N PHE A 324 4.75 11.59 -19.23
CA PHE A 324 4.03 11.07 -20.39
C PHE A 324 4.43 11.86 -21.66
N LYS A 325 4.16 11.29 -22.84
CA LYS A 325 4.35 11.98 -24.12
C LYS A 325 3.45 13.21 -24.24
N GLY A 326 3.97 14.29 -24.79
CA GLY A 326 3.21 15.54 -24.94
C GLY A 326 3.98 16.61 -25.67
N GLU A 327 3.44 17.83 -25.61
CA GLU A 327 4.03 19.03 -26.20
C GLU A 327 4.27 20.07 -25.09
N VAL A 328 5.42 20.69 -25.06
CA VAL A 328 5.73 21.76 -24.11
C VAL A 328 4.86 22.98 -24.42
N LEU A 329 3.90 23.23 -23.53
CA LEU A 329 2.96 24.34 -23.65
C LEU A 329 3.63 25.68 -23.37
N ALA A 330 4.45 25.73 -22.31
CA ALA A 330 5.18 26.93 -21.91
C ALA A 330 6.36 26.58 -20.99
N VAL A 331 7.37 27.42 -21.01
CA VAL A 331 8.41 27.53 -19.99
C VAL A 331 8.17 28.85 -19.26
N VAL A 332 7.91 28.79 -17.96
CA VAL A 332 7.60 29.96 -17.13
C VAL A 332 8.83 30.34 -16.34
N THR A 333 9.32 31.55 -16.57
CA THR A 333 10.42 32.18 -15.83
C THR A 333 9.94 33.49 -15.24
N GLN A 334 10.09 33.68 -13.94
CA GLN A 334 9.77 34.95 -13.25
C GLN A 334 10.98 35.49 -12.49
N LYS A 335 11.11 36.79 -12.36
CA LYS A 335 12.30 37.48 -11.78
C LYS A 335 12.72 37.01 -10.37
N ARG A 336 11.87 36.32 -9.62
CA ARG A 336 12.14 35.87 -8.23
C ARG A 336 11.76 34.42 -7.97
N SER A 337 11.55 33.63 -9.02
CA SER A 337 11.21 32.22 -8.89
C SER A 337 12.00 31.37 -9.87
N ASN A 338 12.23 30.14 -9.46
CA ASN A 338 12.86 29.16 -10.33
C ASN A 338 11.93 28.78 -11.50
N PRO A 339 12.47 28.41 -12.67
CA PRO A 339 11.70 28.03 -13.85
C PRO A 339 10.71 26.90 -13.58
N ALA A 340 9.61 26.92 -14.36
CA ALA A 340 8.64 25.84 -14.41
C ALA A 340 8.35 25.46 -15.87
N ILE A 341 8.11 24.17 -16.13
CA ILE A 341 7.73 23.63 -17.43
C ILE A 341 6.28 23.14 -17.35
N LEU A 342 5.49 23.50 -18.36
CA LEU A 342 4.14 23.01 -18.57
C LEU A 342 4.13 22.11 -19.80
N ILE A 343 3.70 20.87 -19.66
CA ILE A 343 3.58 19.92 -20.77
C ILE A 343 2.11 19.56 -20.96
N ARG A 344 1.63 19.71 -22.19
CA ARG A 344 0.26 19.39 -22.60
C ARG A 344 0.17 17.94 -23.09
N HIS A 345 -0.83 17.21 -22.58
CA HIS A 345 -1.21 15.84 -22.95
C HIS A 345 -2.67 15.80 -23.41
N GLY A 346 -2.95 16.44 -24.53
CA GLY A 346 -4.32 16.66 -25.00
C GLY A 346 -5.06 17.69 -24.15
N ASN A 347 -6.02 17.25 -23.31
CA ASN A 347 -6.76 18.13 -22.38
C ASN A 347 -6.17 18.11 -20.95
N TYR A 348 -5.08 17.37 -20.74
CA TYR A 348 -4.35 17.35 -19.47
C TYR A 348 -3.06 18.15 -19.57
N ILE A 349 -2.62 18.70 -18.45
CA ILE A 349 -1.35 19.44 -18.33
C ILE A 349 -0.60 18.92 -17.12
N THR A 350 0.69 18.62 -17.29
CA THR A 350 1.61 18.40 -16.16
C THR A 350 2.51 19.60 -15.97
N ILE A 351 2.76 19.94 -14.71
CA ILE A 351 3.56 21.09 -14.31
C ILE A 351 4.74 20.61 -13.50
N TYR A 352 5.94 21.07 -13.88
CA TYR A 352 7.20 20.79 -13.21
C TYR A 352 7.79 22.10 -12.74
N ARG A 353 7.85 22.31 -11.41
CA ARG A 353 8.26 23.60 -10.79
C ARG A 353 9.57 23.44 -10.03
N ASN A 354 10.22 24.56 -9.79
CA ASN A 354 11.46 24.66 -9.03
C ASN A 354 12.64 23.99 -9.75
N LEU A 355 12.83 24.36 -11.01
CA LEU A 355 13.91 23.86 -11.84
C LEU A 355 15.14 24.78 -11.76
N LEU A 356 16.32 24.18 -11.80
CA LEU A 356 17.61 24.89 -11.96
C LEU A 356 17.89 25.14 -13.43
N LYS A 357 17.69 24.11 -14.25
CA LYS A 357 17.91 24.15 -15.70
C LYS A 357 16.71 23.59 -16.43
N VAL A 358 16.48 24.11 -17.63
CA VAL A 358 15.41 23.65 -18.53
C VAL A 358 16.08 23.23 -19.83
N TYR A 359 15.73 22.03 -20.33
CA TYR A 359 16.32 21.42 -21.52
C TYR A 359 15.41 21.47 -22.75
N VAL A 360 14.19 21.96 -22.58
CA VAL A 360 13.14 21.98 -23.61
C VAL A 360 12.53 23.38 -23.75
N GLY A 361 12.08 23.72 -24.96
CA GLY A 361 11.44 24.99 -25.30
C GLY A 361 9.94 24.83 -25.54
N LYS A 362 9.21 25.95 -25.64
CA LYS A 362 7.81 25.98 -26.03
C LYS A 362 7.61 25.38 -27.42
N GLY A 363 6.70 24.43 -27.56
CA GLY A 363 6.38 23.73 -28.80
C GLY A 363 7.11 22.40 -28.98
N ASP A 364 8.13 22.11 -28.16
CA ASP A 364 8.88 20.85 -28.26
C ASP A 364 7.98 19.67 -27.95
N LYS A 365 8.07 18.62 -28.76
CA LYS A 365 7.43 17.31 -28.47
C LYS A 365 8.34 16.49 -27.57
N VAL A 366 7.80 15.98 -26.48
CA VAL A 366 8.53 15.16 -25.51
C VAL A 366 7.93 13.75 -25.40
N THR A 367 8.80 12.77 -25.16
CA THR A 367 8.40 11.38 -24.92
C THR A 367 8.33 11.10 -23.41
N ALA A 368 7.66 10.01 -23.04
CA ALA A 368 7.64 9.57 -21.64
C ALA A 368 9.07 9.24 -21.17
N LYS A 369 9.40 9.65 -19.93
CA LYS A 369 10.73 9.53 -19.30
C LYS A 369 11.87 10.35 -19.94
N GLN A 370 11.60 11.16 -20.95
CA GLN A 370 12.59 12.10 -21.50
C GLN A 370 13.00 13.12 -20.44
N GLU A 371 14.27 13.41 -20.30
CA GLU A 371 14.80 14.46 -19.43
C GLU A 371 14.42 15.84 -19.98
N ILE A 372 13.81 16.65 -19.14
CA ILE A 372 13.30 17.99 -19.50
C ILE A 372 13.96 19.11 -18.70
N GLY A 373 14.73 18.78 -17.67
CA GLY A 373 15.40 19.78 -16.83
C GLY A 373 16.10 19.15 -15.63
N GLU A 374 16.53 20.02 -14.73
CA GLU A 374 17.22 19.67 -13.48
C GLU A 374 16.56 20.39 -12.31
N VAL A 375 16.40 19.70 -11.16
CA VAL A 375 15.77 20.26 -9.97
C VAL A 375 16.71 21.26 -9.30
N PHE A 376 16.17 22.39 -8.86
CA PHE A 376 16.91 23.39 -8.07
C PHE A 376 17.17 22.87 -6.65
N THR A 377 18.38 23.07 -6.18
CA THR A 377 18.78 22.83 -4.79
C THR A 377 18.90 24.18 -4.07
N ASN A 378 18.14 24.37 -3.00
CA ASN A 378 18.18 25.60 -2.23
C ASN A 378 19.49 25.75 -1.42
N THR A 379 19.68 26.92 -0.78
CA THR A 379 20.87 27.21 0.05
C THR A 379 21.01 26.31 1.27
N GLU A 380 19.93 25.64 1.70
CA GLU A 380 19.91 24.65 2.78
C GLU A 380 20.20 23.23 2.27
N GLY A 381 20.53 23.06 0.96
CA GLY A 381 20.83 21.81 0.31
C GLY A 381 19.61 20.90 0.07
N LYS A 382 18.40 21.43 0.23
CA LYS A 382 17.17 20.69 -0.06
C LYS A 382 16.83 20.81 -1.55
N THR A 383 16.75 19.68 -2.23
CA THR A 383 16.37 19.57 -3.64
C THR A 383 14.92 19.12 -3.70
N THR A 384 14.01 20.00 -4.15
CA THR A 384 12.57 19.73 -4.14
C THR A 384 11.93 20.10 -5.46
N LEU A 385 11.31 19.13 -6.14
CA LEU A 385 10.51 19.34 -7.34
C LEU A 385 9.04 19.55 -6.94
N GLY A 386 8.43 20.61 -7.44
CA GLY A 386 6.97 20.77 -7.41
C GLY A 386 6.35 20.09 -8.63
N PHE A 387 5.44 19.15 -8.45
CA PHE A 387 4.75 18.44 -9.53
C PHE A 387 3.24 18.60 -9.42
N GLY A 388 2.60 19.01 -10.50
CA GLY A 388 1.16 19.24 -10.60
C GLY A 388 0.54 18.54 -11.81
N VAL A 389 -0.75 18.19 -11.68
CA VAL A 389 -1.58 17.68 -12.79
C VAL A 389 -2.85 18.48 -12.84
N LEU A 390 -3.22 18.95 -14.07
CA LEU A 390 -4.48 19.65 -14.30
C LEU A 390 -5.25 18.95 -15.42
N LYS A 391 -6.55 19.00 -15.31
CA LYS A 391 -7.48 18.73 -16.42
C LYS A 391 -8.05 20.07 -16.87
N ALA A 392 -7.64 20.51 -18.06
CA ALA A 392 -7.85 21.88 -18.53
C ALA A 392 -7.34 22.91 -17.48
N THR A 393 -8.22 23.63 -16.78
CA THR A 393 -7.87 24.62 -15.75
C THR A 393 -8.02 24.10 -14.30
N LYS A 394 -8.56 22.89 -14.12
CA LYS A 394 -8.84 22.31 -12.79
C LYS A 394 -7.65 21.46 -12.32
N THR A 395 -7.13 21.74 -11.13
CA THR A 395 -6.07 20.94 -10.51
C THR A 395 -6.59 19.58 -10.04
N GLU A 396 -5.81 18.54 -10.21
CA GLU A 396 -6.08 17.17 -9.71
C GLU A 396 -4.94 16.73 -8.78
N ASN A 397 -5.25 15.79 -7.88
CA ASN A 397 -4.24 15.25 -6.97
C ASN A 397 -3.20 14.42 -7.74
N PRO A 398 -1.93 14.87 -7.85
CA PRO A 398 -0.92 14.17 -8.64
C PRO A 398 -0.56 12.79 -8.10
N ALA A 399 -0.73 12.55 -6.79
CA ALA A 399 -0.43 11.25 -6.19
C ALA A 399 -1.34 10.13 -6.71
N SER A 400 -2.55 10.47 -7.19
CA SER A 400 -3.45 9.49 -7.82
C SER A 400 -3.07 9.11 -9.25
N TRP A 401 -2.12 9.82 -9.86
CA TRP A 401 -1.67 9.62 -11.24
C TRP A 401 -0.37 8.83 -11.33
N LEU A 402 0.51 9.01 -10.34
CA LEU A 402 1.82 8.37 -10.31
C LEU A 402 1.73 6.92 -9.84
N TYR A 403 2.59 6.07 -10.39
CA TYR A 403 2.74 4.70 -9.93
C TYR A 403 3.13 4.69 -8.43
N PRO A 404 2.52 3.85 -7.58
CA PRO A 404 2.92 3.72 -6.17
C PRO A 404 4.39 3.31 -6.04
N MET A 405 5.17 4.10 -5.26
CA MET A 405 6.54 3.73 -4.91
C MET A 405 6.58 2.83 -3.69
#